data_2ea074552927a03005fbe441ec87a780
#
_entry.id   2ea074552927a03005fbe441ec87a780
#
_cell.length_a   1.000
_cell.length_b   1.000
_cell.length_c   1.000
_cell.angle_alpha   90.00
_cell.angle_beta   90.00
_cell.angle_gamma   90.00
#
_symmetry.space_group_name_H-M   'P 1'
#
loop_
_entity.id
_entity.type
_entity.pdbx_description
1 polymer ?
#
loop_
_entity_poly.entity_id
_entity_poly.type
_entity_poly.pdbx_seq_one_letter_code
_entity_poly.pdbx_strand_id
1 'polypeptide(L)'
;MNRISVVILNWNGCEMLRSFLPSVLRYSEAEGVEVCVADNGSTDQSVEMLRREFPSVRRILLDGNHGFADGYNLALRQVEAEYVVLLNSDVEVTGQW
;
A
#
# COMPACT_ATOMS: atom_id res chain seq x y z
N MET A 1 -14.24 -4.42 -10.67
CA MET A 1 -12.79 -4.33 -10.94
C MET A 1 -12.35 -2.88 -10.96
N ASN A 2 -11.25 -2.57 -10.30
CA ASN A 2 -10.67 -1.24 -10.36
C ASN A 2 -9.82 -1.09 -11.61
N ARG A 3 -9.79 0.11 -12.17
CA ARG A 3 -8.96 0.38 -13.34
C ARG A 3 -7.50 0.53 -12.96
N ILE A 4 -7.24 1.22 -11.84
CA ILE A 4 -5.89 1.47 -11.35
C ILE A 4 -5.81 1.02 -9.90
N SER A 5 -4.76 0.28 -9.57
CA SER A 5 -4.48 -0.08 -8.19
C SER A 5 -3.11 0.47 -7.80
N VAL A 6 -3.08 1.26 -6.74
CA VAL A 6 -1.84 1.74 -6.14
C VAL A 6 -1.48 0.77 -5.03
N VAL A 7 -0.38 0.05 -5.20
CA VAL A 7 0.06 -0.98 -4.26
C VAL A 7 1.30 -0.50 -3.54
N ILE A 8 1.20 -0.38 -2.23
CA ILE A 8 2.28 0.08 -1.37
C ILE A 8 2.81 -1.10 -0.58
N LEU A 9 4.07 -1.44 -0.78
CA LEU A 9 4.70 -2.50 0.00
C LEU A 9 5.24 -1.91 1.30
N ASN A 10 4.82 -2.47 2.43
CA ASN A 10 5.21 -1.98 3.74
C ASN A 10 5.85 -3.07 4.58
N TRP A 11 6.96 -2.73 5.22
CA TRP A 11 7.57 -3.56 6.27
C TRP A 11 8.09 -2.64 7.36
N ASN A 12 7.48 -2.72 8.53
CA ASN A 12 7.86 -1.94 9.71
C ASN A 12 7.98 -0.43 9.45
N GLY A 13 7.14 0.08 8.55
CA GLY A 13 7.11 1.49 8.19
C GLY A 13 5.90 2.24 8.72
N CYS A 14 5.44 1.92 9.93
CA CYS A 14 4.22 2.49 10.50
C CYS A 14 4.20 4.02 10.46
N GLU A 15 5.24 4.67 10.94
CA GLU A 15 5.28 6.14 10.99
C GLU A 15 5.39 6.76 9.60
N MET A 16 6.22 6.18 8.73
CA MET A 16 6.32 6.65 7.35
C MET A 16 4.99 6.51 6.62
N LEU A 17 4.36 5.36 6.79
CA LEU A 17 3.08 5.06 6.17
C LEU A 17 1.99 6.02 6.64
N ARG A 18 1.93 6.27 7.95
CA ARG A 18 0.98 7.23 8.52
C ARG A 18 1.20 8.62 7.96
N SER A 19 2.45 8.98 7.75
CA SER A 19 2.84 10.30 7.28
C SER A 19 2.45 10.54 5.82
N PHE A 20 2.64 9.55 4.93
CA PHE A 20 2.43 9.82 3.51
C PHE A 20 1.11 9.31 2.93
N LEU A 21 0.42 8.39 3.61
CA LEU A 21 -0.86 7.86 3.11
C LEU A 21 -1.89 8.95 2.81
N PRO A 22 -2.05 10.00 3.65
CA PRO A 22 -3.00 11.05 3.31
C PRO A 22 -2.73 11.70 1.96
N SER A 23 -1.46 11.89 1.60
CA SER A 23 -1.09 12.44 0.30
C SER A 23 -1.42 11.49 -0.85
N VAL A 24 -1.12 10.20 -0.65
CA VAL A 24 -1.46 9.17 -1.66
C VAL A 24 -2.96 9.14 -1.89
N LEU A 25 -3.74 9.13 -0.83
CA LEU A 25 -5.20 9.10 -0.93
C LEU A 25 -5.73 10.34 -1.61
N ARG A 26 -5.15 11.51 -1.32
CA ARG A 26 -5.55 12.77 -1.96
C ARG A 26 -5.29 12.73 -3.46
N TYR A 27 -4.10 12.30 -3.88
CA TYR A 27 -3.75 12.26 -5.30
C TYR A 27 -4.40 11.10 -6.04
N SER A 28 -5.03 10.19 -5.31
CA SER A 28 -5.68 9.00 -5.86
C SER A 28 -7.20 9.06 -5.75
N GLU A 29 -7.76 10.23 -5.48
CA GLU A 29 -9.21 10.44 -5.37
C GLU A 29 -9.85 10.47 -6.75
N ALA A 30 -9.90 9.33 -7.40
CA ALA A 30 -10.55 9.23 -8.70
C ALA A 30 -11.35 7.94 -8.72
N GLU A 31 -12.45 7.97 -9.46
CA GLU A 31 -13.27 6.79 -9.64
C GLU A 31 -12.45 5.70 -10.34
N GLY A 32 -12.52 4.49 -9.83
CA GLY A 32 -11.76 3.37 -10.37
C GLY A 32 -10.34 3.23 -9.86
N VAL A 33 -9.94 4.06 -8.89
CA VAL A 33 -8.62 3.95 -8.27
C VAL A 33 -8.75 3.30 -6.90
N GLU A 34 -7.98 2.24 -6.67
CA GLU A 34 -7.90 1.54 -5.39
C GLU A 34 -6.52 1.76 -4.79
N VAL A 35 -6.46 1.99 -3.48
CA VAL A 35 -5.19 2.05 -2.76
C VAL A 35 -5.09 0.83 -1.86
N CYS A 36 -4.02 0.06 -2.03
CA CYS A 36 -3.74 -1.14 -1.26
C CYS A 36 -2.41 -1.00 -0.54
N VAL A 37 -2.36 -1.46 0.69
CA VAL A 37 -1.09 -1.64 1.39
C VAL A 37 -0.85 -3.13 1.55
N ALA A 38 0.24 -3.60 0.97
CA ALA A 38 0.69 -4.98 1.13
C ALA A 38 1.70 -5.02 2.27
N ASP A 39 1.30 -5.63 3.37
CA ASP A 39 2.15 -5.71 4.55
C ASP A 39 3.02 -6.95 4.46
N ASN A 40 4.32 -6.74 4.43
CA ASN A 40 5.33 -7.77 4.18
C ASN A 40 5.83 -8.38 5.49
N GLY A 41 4.91 -8.70 6.39
CA GLY A 41 5.22 -9.36 7.66
C GLY A 41 5.72 -8.40 8.72
N SER A 42 5.15 -7.20 8.83
CA SER A 42 5.56 -6.22 9.82
C SER A 42 5.38 -6.73 11.25
N THR A 43 6.32 -6.38 12.10
CA THR A 43 6.28 -6.67 13.53
C THR A 43 5.97 -5.44 14.37
N ASP A 44 5.85 -4.27 13.73
CA ASP A 44 5.45 -3.03 14.42
C ASP A 44 3.91 -2.91 14.40
N GLN A 45 3.39 -1.71 14.60
CA GLN A 45 1.96 -1.45 14.65
C GLN A 45 1.37 -1.03 13.31
N SER A 46 2.05 -1.30 12.19
CA SER A 46 1.60 -0.89 10.86
C SER A 46 0.18 -1.38 10.54
N VAL A 47 -0.08 -2.66 10.73
CA VAL A 47 -1.39 -3.24 10.38
C VAL A 47 -2.48 -2.67 11.26
N GLU A 48 -2.23 -2.55 12.56
CA GLU A 48 -3.20 -1.99 13.49
C GLU A 48 -3.49 -0.53 13.20
N MET A 49 -2.46 0.24 12.87
CA MET A 49 -2.60 1.64 12.47
C MET A 49 -3.48 1.78 11.24
N LEU A 50 -3.25 0.95 10.22
CA LEU A 50 -4.06 0.96 9.01
C LEU A 50 -5.52 0.65 9.31
N ARG A 51 -5.76 -0.34 10.14
CA ARG A 51 -7.12 -0.74 10.51
C ARG A 51 -7.87 0.39 11.21
N ARG A 52 -7.18 1.13 12.07
CA ARG A 52 -7.80 2.17 12.89
C ARG A 52 -7.89 3.51 12.18
N GLU A 53 -6.84 3.90 11.45
CA GLU A 53 -6.75 5.24 10.88
C GLU A 53 -7.10 5.30 9.40
N PHE A 54 -6.95 4.21 8.68
CA PHE A 54 -7.21 4.15 7.23
C PHE A 54 -8.04 2.93 6.87
N PRO A 55 -9.26 2.82 7.42
CA PRO A 55 -10.05 1.59 7.21
C PRO A 55 -10.48 1.38 5.75
N SER A 56 -10.51 2.43 4.94
CA SER A 56 -10.89 2.31 3.53
C SER A 56 -9.75 1.78 2.66
N VAL A 57 -8.52 1.78 3.16
CA VAL A 57 -7.37 1.26 2.42
C VAL A 57 -7.41 -0.27 2.49
N ARG A 58 -7.32 -0.93 1.34
CA ARG A 58 -7.26 -2.37 1.28
C ARG A 58 -5.95 -2.87 1.86
N ARG A 59 -6.04 -3.88 2.71
CA ARG A 59 -4.85 -4.48 3.35
C ARG A 59 -4.64 -5.87 2.79
N ILE A 60 -3.43 -6.12 2.30
CA ILE A 60 -3.00 -7.43 1.85
C ILE A 60 -1.91 -7.88 2.83
N LEU A 61 -2.20 -8.89 3.61
CA LEU A 61 -1.29 -9.34 4.66
C LEU A 61 -0.52 -10.55 4.16
N LEU A 62 0.78 -10.38 3.94
CA LEU A 62 1.66 -11.46 3.56
C LEU A 62 2.10 -12.22 4.81
N ASP A 63 2.50 -13.47 4.64
CA ASP A 63 2.81 -14.36 5.75
C ASP A 63 4.20 -14.16 6.35
N GLY A 64 4.96 -13.22 5.84
CA GLY A 64 6.29 -12.90 6.34
C GLY A 64 6.96 -11.90 5.43
N ASN A 65 8.21 -11.56 5.75
CA ASN A 65 8.99 -10.67 4.91
C ASN A 65 9.61 -11.45 3.75
N HIS A 66 9.16 -11.17 2.55
CA HIS A 66 9.63 -11.84 1.33
C HIS A 66 10.62 -10.98 0.54
N GLY A 67 11.07 -9.87 1.11
CA GLY A 67 11.88 -8.92 0.39
C GLY A 67 11.06 -8.09 -0.58
N PHE A 68 11.74 -7.23 -1.33
CA PHE A 68 11.06 -6.24 -2.18
C PHE A 68 10.34 -6.89 -3.37
N ALA A 69 11.09 -7.62 -4.19
CA ALA A 69 10.54 -8.15 -5.45
C ALA A 69 9.50 -9.24 -5.20
N ASP A 70 9.82 -10.18 -4.33
CA ASP A 70 8.89 -11.28 -4.03
C ASP A 70 7.65 -10.78 -3.29
N GLY A 71 7.82 -9.79 -2.40
CA GLY A 71 6.69 -9.16 -1.72
C GLY A 71 5.70 -8.55 -2.68
N TYR A 72 6.18 -7.80 -3.66
CA TYR A 72 5.33 -7.22 -4.69
C TYR A 72 4.67 -8.31 -5.54
N ASN A 73 5.42 -9.32 -5.94
CA ASN A 73 4.85 -10.39 -6.76
C ASN A 73 3.72 -11.11 -6.04
N LEU A 74 3.86 -11.38 -4.75
CA LEU A 74 2.82 -12.00 -3.96
C LEU A 74 1.60 -11.09 -3.83
N ALA A 75 1.83 -9.81 -3.59
CA ALA A 75 0.74 -8.84 -3.46
C ALA A 75 -0.02 -8.71 -4.77
N LEU A 76 0.69 -8.63 -5.90
CA LEU A 76 0.07 -8.46 -7.22
C LEU A 76 -0.83 -9.62 -7.60
N ARG A 77 -0.59 -10.82 -7.07
CA ARG A 77 -1.47 -11.96 -7.31
C ARG A 77 -2.86 -11.75 -6.75
N GLN A 78 -3.02 -10.83 -5.81
CA GLN A 78 -4.29 -10.55 -5.15
C GLN A 78 -4.96 -9.28 -5.69
N VAL A 79 -4.38 -8.67 -6.71
CA VAL A 79 -4.85 -7.40 -7.26
C VAL A 79 -5.37 -7.61 -8.68
N GLU A 80 -6.59 -7.13 -8.94
CA GLU A 80 -7.19 -7.14 -10.26
C GLU A 80 -7.39 -5.70 -10.72
N ALA A 81 -6.53 -5.25 -11.63
CA ALA A 81 -6.63 -3.90 -12.18
C ALA A 81 -5.97 -3.87 -13.55
N GLU A 82 -6.37 -2.89 -14.38
CA GLU A 82 -5.75 -2.71 -15.69
C GLU A 82 -4.33 -2.17 -15.55
N TYR A 83 -4.11 -1.30 -14.56
CA TYR A 83 -2.82 -0.67 -14.31
C TYR A 83 -2.50 -0.73 -12.82
N VAL A 84 -1.24 -0.93 -12.52
CA VAL A 84 -0.76 -1.00 -11.13
C VAL A 84 0.39 -0.02 -10.96
N VAL A 85 0.31 0.79 -9.90
CA VAL A 85 1.38 1.69 -9.49
C VAL A 85 2.01 1.09 -8.22
N LEU A 86 3.32 0.89 -8.24
CA LEU A 86 4.05 0.28 -7.13
C LEU A 86 4.81 1.36 -6.36
N LEU A 87 4.60 1.40 -5.04
CA LEU A 87 5.30 2.34 -4.16
C LEU A 87 5.86 1.58 -2.95
N ASN A 88 6.94 2.09 -2.41
CA ASN A 88 7.45 1.64 -1.11
C ASN A 88 6.96 2.57 -0.01
N SER A 89 6.81 2.05 1.20
CA SER A 89 6.34 2.85 2.33
C SER A 89 7.32 3.96 2.72
N ASP A 90 8.58 3.86 2.30
CA ASP A 90 9.60 4.86 2.60
C ASP A 90 9.76 5.91 1.49
N VAL A 91 8.89 5.90 0.49
CA VAL A 91 8.91 6.88 -0.59
C VAL A 91 8.10 8.11 -0.18
N GLU A 92 8.72 9.27 -0.29
CA GLU A 92 8.02 10.52 -0.04
C GLU A 92 7.20 10.90 -1.26
N VAL A 93 5.91 11.08 -1.07
CA VAL A 93 5.00 11.41 -2.16
C VAL A 93 4.98 12.91 -2.37
N THR A 94 5.35 13.34 -3.57
CA THR A 94 5.27 14.74 -4.01
C THR A 94 4.26 14.83 -5.13
N GLY A 95 3.98 16.02 -5.60
CA GLY A 95 3.06 16.21 -6.73
C GLY A 95 3.58 15.71 -8.07
N GLN A 96 4.75 15.11 -8.09
CA GLN A 96 5.40 14.66 -9.32
C GLN A 96 5.43 13.13 -9.48
N TRP A 97 4.89 12.42 -8.55
CA TRP A 97 4.95 10.95 -8.61
C TRP A 97 4.00 10.32 -9.64
#